data_7bce018b1089e1cafe1a5b2ca814e7d0
#
_entry.id   7bce018b1089e1cafe1a5b2ca814e7d0
#
_cell.length_a   1.000
_cell.length_b   1.000
_cell.length_c   1.000
_cell.angle_alpha   90.00
_cell.angle_beta   90.00
_cell.angle_gamma   90.00
#
_symmetry.space_group_name_H-M   'P 1'
#
loop_
_entity.id
_entity.type
_entity.pdbx_description
1 polymer ?
#
loop_
_entity_poly.entity_id
_entity_poly.type
_entity_poly.pdbx_seq_one_letter_code
_entity_poly.pdbx_strand_id
1 'polypeptide(L)'
;MRTIVLATVAAMAATSALAEDTATTVAPVVSGAINLDFAENGSDKYKGTMGVELDIDAGDVATVDLDFKATDGNSLTLDTWTVGTTVGALGVAFGDNNNLMPETTAAAGATGTLTKPAMTESLMVTSGAASVAIGLSSYTTDIAEVSNLQGAYTMDAGIADVTASVDYNRTSKNYVWGGEVSGINAGSLEVGSLLTYDNDANHWAYEGTVNANNGLTAYINGDEDDMSQNIGGEHVMSIAGAELTSGINYDLNTEDLTPKVSLSFKF
;
A
#
# COMPACT_ATOMS: atom_id res chain seq x y z
N MET A 1 -11.22 12.75 -15.47
CA MET A 1 -10.83 11.56 -14.68
C MET A 1 -12.04 10.76 -14.19
N ARG A 2 -12.94 11.31 -13.37
CA ARG A 2 -14.12 10.59 -12.84
C ARG A 2 -14.94 9.80 -13.88
N THR A 3 -15.03 10.31 -15.11
CA THR A 3 -15.81 9.70 -16.19
C THR A 3 -15.14 8.44 -16.76
N ILE A 4 -13.82 8.33 -16.71
CA ILE A 4 -13.07 7.20 -17.28
C ILE A 4 -13.15 5.99 -16.33
N VAL A 5 -13.00 6.21 -15.03
CA VAL A 5 -13.11 5.12 -14.02
C VAL A 5 -14.51 4.51 -14.07
N LEU A 6 -15.56 5.35 -14.12
CA LEU A 6 -16.93 4.85 -14.28
C LEU A 6 -17.16 4.14 -15.62
N ALA A 7 -16.55 4.62 -16.70
CA ALA A 7 -16.65 3.98 -18.01
C ALA A 7 -15.92 2.63 -18.06
N THR A 8 -14.77 2.50 -17.38
CA THR A 8 -14.03 1.24 -17.30
C THR A 8 -14.78 0.21 -16.46
N VAL A 9 -15.31 0.59 -15.31
CA VAL A 9 -16.15 -0.27 -14.46
C VAL A 9 -17.43 -0.68 -15.21
N ALA A 10 -18.08 0.24 -15.92
CA ALA A 10 -19.25 -0.05 -16.72
C ALA A 10 -18.92 -0.95 -17.93
N ALA A 11 -17.75 -0.78 -18.56
CA ALA A 11 -17.33 -1.62 -19.67
C ALA A 11 -17.00 -3.05 -19.22
N MET A 12 -16.38 -3.23 -18.05
CA MET A 12 -16.12 -4.56 -17.47
C MET A 12 -17.40 -5.24 -17.02
N ALA A 13 -18.32 -4.52 -16.41
CA ALA A 13 -19.64 -5.06 -16.09
C ALA A 13 -20.44 -5.45 -17.35
N ALA A 14 -20.29 -4.72 -18.46
CA ALA A 14 -20.93 -5.02 -19.73
C ALA A 14 -20.29 -6.22 -20.46
N THR A 15 -18.96 -6.39 -20.34
CA THR A 15 -18.28 -7.57 -20.94
C THR A 15 -18.62 -8.85 -20.20
N SER A 16 -18.84 -8.83 -18.89
CA SER A 16 -19.32 -9.99 -18.14
C SER A 16 -20.76 -10.38 -18.52
N ALA A 17 -21.58 -9.43 -18.96
CA ALA A 17 -22.94 -9.69 -19.43
C ALA A 17 -23.02 -10.26 -20.85
N LEU A 18 -21.92 -10.19 -21.64
CA LEU A 18 -21.84 -10.70 -23.03
C LEU A 18 -21.18 -12.08 -23.14
N ALA A 19 -20.62 -12.61 -22.06
CA ALA A 19 -20.14 -13.98 -22.01
C ALA A 19 -21.31 -14.94 -21.78
N GLU A 20 -22.10 -15.21 -22.82
CA GLU A 20 -23.00 -16.34 -22.86
C GLU A 20 -22.16 -17.62 -22.98
N ASP A 21 -21.79 -18.24 -21.86
CA ASP A 21 -21.92 -19.68 -21.65
C ASP A 21 -21.53 -20.09 -20.22
N THR A 22 -22.52 -20.56 -19.47
CA THR A 22 -22.38 -21.37 -18.24
C THR A 22 -21.53 -20.85 -17.07
N ALA A 23 -21.13 -19.58 -17.03
CA ALA A 23 -20.57 -19.01 -15.81
C ALA A 23 -21.66 -18.92 -14.75
N THR A 24 -21.47 -19.59 -13.64
CA THR A 24 -22.22 -19.31 -12.41
C THR A 24 -21.98 -17.81 -12.12
N THR A 25 -22.98 -16.98 -12.35
CA THR A 25 -22.91 -15.54 -12.03
C THR A 25 -22.78 -15.41 -10.51
N VAL A 26 -21.55 -15.33 -10.04
CA VAL A 26 -21.30 -14.96 -8.64
C VAL A 26 -21.68 -13.48 -8.55
N ALA A 27 -22.65 -13.18 -7.68
CA ALA A 27 -22.98 -11.77 -7.43
C ALA A 27 -21.73 -11.07 -6.87
N PRO A 28 -21.40 -9.87 -7.32
CA PRO A 28 -20.27 -9.12 -6.77
C PRO A 28 -20.42 -8.95 -5.26
N VAL A 29 -19.36 -9.20 -4.53
CA VAL A 29 -19.28 -8.91 -3.11
C VAL A 29 -18.74 -7.50 -2.96
N VAL A 30 -19.42 -6.68 -2.19
CA VAL A 30 -18.98 -5.32 -1.85
C VAL A 30 -18.64 -5.33 -0.37
N SER A 31 -17.42 -4.93 -0.07
CA SER A 31 -16.90 -4.75 1.28
C SER A 31 -16.17 -3.43 1.37
N GLY A 32 -15.74 -3.04 2.54
CA GLY A 32 -14.98 -1.82 2.69
C GLY A 32 -14.72 -1.47 4.15
N ALA A 33 -14.09 -0.32 4.34
CA ALA A 33 -13.83 0.23 5.66
C ALA A 33 -14.02 1.75 5.68
N ILE A 34 -14.35 2.26 6.85
CA ILE A 34 -14.30 3.69 7.16
C ILE A 34 -13.24 3.88 8.23
N ASN A 35 -12.20 4.61 7.90
CA ASN A 35 -11.04 4.86 8.75
C ASN A 35 -11.08 6.31 9.24
N LEU A 36 -10.92 6.49 10.54
CA LEU A 36 -10.82 7.80 11.19
C LEU A 36 -9.49 7.85 11.92
N ASP A 37 -8.58 8.71 11.45
CA ASP A 37 -7.25 8.88 12.01
C ASP A 37 -7.14 10.21 12.74
N PHE A 38 -6.53 10.20 13.90
CA PHE A 38 -6.21 11.38 14.69
C PHE A 38 -4.73 11.34 15.05
N ALA A 39 -3.98 12.31 14.57
CA ALA A 39 -2.55 12.46 14.85
C ALA A 39 -2.24 13.88 15.29
N GLU A 40 -1.24 14.04 16.12
CA GLU A 40 -0.70 15.35 16.47
C GLU A 40 0.04 15.95 15.29
N ASN A 41 -0.16 17.23 15.02
CA ASN A 41 0.43 17.94 13.88
C ASN A 41 1.46 18.98 14.39
N GLY A 42 2.47 18.56 15.15
CA GLY A 42 3.65 19.37 15.51
C GLY A 42 3.44 20.76 16.10
N SER A 43 2.20 21.15 16.40
CA SER A 43 1.80 22.48 16.84
C SER A 43 0.74 22.44 17.96
N ASP A 44 0.75 21.41 18.79
CA ASP A 44 -0.25 21.15 19.84
C ASP A 44 -1.69 21.05 19.29
N LYS A 45 -1.84 20.68 18.01
CA LYS A 45 -3.11 20.52 17.35
C LYS A 45 -3.24 19.11 16.78
N TYR A 46 -4.41 18.52 17.01
CA TYR A 46 -4.75 17.25 16.37
C TYR A 46 -5.32 17.50 14.99
N LYS A 47 -4.86 16.70 14.02
CA LYS A 47 -5.41 16.66 12.68
C LYS A 47 -6.21 15.37 12.53
N GLY A 48 -7.46 15.50 12.08
CA GLY A 48 -8.31 14.37 11.73
C GLY A 48 -8.30 14.14 10.23
N THR A 49 -8.15 12.87 9.82
CA THR A 49 -8.39 12.43 8.44
C THR A 49 -9.46 11.36 8.44
N MET A 50 -10.26 11.32 7.38
CA MET A 50 -11.26 10.28 7.15
C MET A 50 -10.90 9.58 5.83
N GLY A 51 -10.74 8.28 5.87
CA GLY A 51 -10.64 7.40 4.70
C GLY A 51 -11.93 6.59 4.52
N VAL A 52 -12.28 6.32 3.29
CA VAL A 52 -13.31 5.35 2.91
C VAL A 52 -12.70 4.44 1.87
N GLU A 53 -12.60 3.18 2.19
CA GLU A 53 -12.14 2.10 1.32
C GLU A 53 -13.37 1.35 0.82
N LEU A 54 -13.41 1.02 -0.46
CA LEU A 54 -14.47 0.27 -1.09
C LEU A 54 -13.88 -0.79 -2.02
N ASP A 55 -14.11 -2.04 -1.68
CA ASP A 55 -13.67 -3.20 -2.43
C ASP A 55 -14.87 -3.84 -3.12
N ILE A 56 -14.75 -4.10 -4.41
CA ILE A 56 -15.75 -4.81 -5.20
C ILE A 56 -15.07 -6.05 -5.80
N ASP A 57 -15.49 -7.21 -5.35
CA ASP A 57 -15.02 -8.49 -5.87
C ASP A 57 -16.12 -9.15 -6.71
N ALA A 58 -15.86 -9.27 -8.00
CA ALA A 58 -16.72 -9.98 -8.96
C ALA A 58 -16.18 -11.40 -9.30
N GLY A 59 -15.45 -11.99 -8.37
CA GLY A 59 -14.85 -13.32 -8.50
C GLY A 59 -13.74 -13.33 -9.56
N ASP A 60 -13.74 -14.35 -10.43
CA ASP A 60 -12.71 -14.49 -11.46
C ASP A 60 -12.76 -13.42 -12.58
N VAL A 61 -13.77 -12.55 -12.55
CA VAL A 61 -13.98 -11.55 -13.62
C VAL A 61 -13.16 -10.28 -13.36
N ALA A 62 -13.32 -9.67 -12.20
CA ALA A 62 -12.63 -8.44 -11.86
C ALA A 62 -12.67 -8.14 -10.35
N THR A 63 -11.67 -7.41 -9.88
CA THR A 63 -11.66 -6.73 -8.59
C THR A 63 -11.55 -5.22 -8.82
N VAL A 64 -12.14 -4.42 -7.96
CA VAL A 64 -12.02 -2.96 -7.99
C VAL A 64 -11.83 -2.48 -6.57
N ASP A 65 -10.72 -1.77 -6.33
CA ASP A 65 -10.40 -1.17 -5.05
C ASP A 65 -10.41 0.34 -5.22
N LEU A 66 -11.12 1.05 -4.36
CA LEU A 66 -11.26 2.50 -4.40
C LEU A 66 -11.04 3.09 -3.01
N ASP A 67 -10.03 3.93 -2.87
CA ASP A 67 -9.78 4.68 -1.66
C ASP A 67 -10.18 6.13 -1.82
N PHE A 68 -10.92 6.62 -0.86
CA PHE A 68 -11.30 8.03 -0.77
C PHE A 68 -10.75 8.63 0.51
N LYS A 69 -10.29 9.85 0.44
CA LYS A 69 -9.72 10.57 1.57
C LYS A 69 -10.29 11.96 1.73
N ALA A 70 -10.56 12.35 2.95
CA ALA A 70 -10.87 13.71 3.34
C ALA A 70 -9.97 14.13 4.50
N THR A 71 -9.45 15.35 4.43
CA THR A 71 -8.61 15.95 5.45
C THR A 71 -9.26 17.22 5.96
N ASP A 72 -9.33 17.37 7.29
CA ASP A 72 -9.85 18.59 7.97
C ASP A 72 -11.28 19.00 7.57
N GLY A 73 -12.15 18.02 7.36
CA GLY A 73 -13.56 18.26 7.01
C GLY A 73 -13.80 18.74 5.57
N ASN A 74 -12.80 18.65 4.72
CA ASN A 74 -12.94 18.89 3.29
C ASN A 74 -13.75 17.79 2.59
N SER A 75 -14.08 18.02 1.33
CA SER A 75 -14.80 17.03 0.54
C SER A 75 -13.98 15.74 0.38
N LEU A 76 -14.67 14.62 0.44
CA LEU A 76 -14.12 13.31 0.13
C LEU A 76 -13.66 13.26 -1.33
N THR A 77 -12.41 12.92 -1.56
CA THR A 77 -11.80 12.80 -2.89
C THR A 77 -11.26 11.41 -3.09
N LEU A 78 -11.30 10.89 -4.32
CA LEU A 78 -10.64 9.64 -4.67
C LEU A 78 -9.13 9.86 -4.50
N ASP A 79 -8.53 9.05 -3.64
CA ASP A 79 -7.09 9.07 -3.32
C ASP A 79 -6.37 8.05 -4.21
N THR A 80 -6.72 6.77 -4.08
CA THR A 80 -6.17 5.69 -4.90
C THR A 80 -7.25 4.81 -5.52
N TRP A 81 -6.90 4.12 -6.59
CA TRP A 81 -7.79 3.17 -7.23
C TRP A 81 -7.02 2.08 -7.97
N THR A 82 -7.58 0.88 -7.97
CA THR A 82 -7.05 -0.25 -8.73
C THR A 82 -8.18 -1.08 -9.33
N VAL A 83 -7.99 -1.55 -10.53
CA VAL A 83 -8.86 -2.51 -11.19
C VAL A 83 -8.03 -3.71 -11.61
N GLY A 84 -8.40 -4.88 -11.13
CA GLY A 84 -7.69 -6.13 -11.38
C GLY A 84 -8.55 -7.18 -12.08
N THR A 85 -7.91 -8.10 -12.77
CA THR A 85 -8.53 -9.30 -13.35
C THR A 85 -7.50 -10.40 -13.49
N THR A 86 -7.97 -11.63 -13.71
CA THR A 86 -7.12 -12.78 -13.97
C THR A 86 -7.29 -13.25 -15.41
N VAL A 87 -6.19 -13.41 -16.14
CA VAL A 87 -6.16 -13.93 -17.50
C VAL A 87 -5.33 -15.21 -17.53
N GLY A 88 -5.97 -16.35 -17.45
CA GLY A 88 -5.31 -17.65 -17.30
C GLY A 88 -4.57 -17.73 -15.94
N ALA A 89 -3.24 -17.86 -15.99
CA ALA A 89 -2.39 -17.88 -14.79
C ALA A 89 -1.80 -16.49 -14.43
N LEU A 90 -2.18 -15.44 -15.17
CA LEU A 90 -1.67 -14.10 -14.96
C LEU A 90 -2.69 -13.25 -14.23
N GLY A 91 -2.26 -12.61 -13.14
CA GLY A 91 -2.96 -11.47 -12.56
C GLY A 91 -2.61 -10.21 -13.35
N VAL A 92 -3.58 -9.39 -13.69
CA VAL A 92 -3.39 -8.11 -14.36
C VAL A 92 -4.13 -7.05 -13.59
N ALA A 93 -3.46 -5.97 -13.20
CA ALA A 93 -4.08 -4.85 -12.51
C ALA A 93 -3.68 -3.51 -13.16
N PHE A 94 -4.60 -2.57 -13.15
CA PHE A 94 -4.39 -1.22 -13.63
C PHE A 94 -4.90 -0.21 -12.59
N GLY A 95 -4.09 0.78 -12.26
CA GLY A 95 -4.43 1.78 -11.25
C GLY A 95 -3.23 2.56 -10.74
N ASP A 96 -3.43 3.34 -9.71
CA ASP A 96 -2.40 4.16 -9.07
C ASP A 96 -1.82 3.54 -7.78
N ASN A 97 -2.28 2.34 -7.40
CA ASN A 97 -1.82 1.63 -6.20
C ASN A 97 -0.98 0.35 -6.51
N ASN A 98 -0.36 0.26 -7.68
CA ASN A 98 0.41 -0.93 -8.08
C ASN A 98 1.91 -0.76 -7.87
N ASN A 99 2.34 -0.31 -6.70
CA ASN A 99 3.76 -0.17 -6.39
C ASN A 99 4.33 -1.48 -5.82
N LEU A 100 5.42 -1.98 -6.42
CA LEU A 100 6.08 -3.22 -6.04
C LEU A 100 7.28 -3.01 -5.08
N MET A 101 7.59 -1.75 -4.74
CA MET A 101 8.65 -1.45 -3.78
C MET A 101 8.14 -1.66 -2.34
N PRO A 102 9.02 -2.08 -1.42
CA PRO A 102 8.66 -2.22 -0.02
C PRO A 102 8.09 -0.93 0.55
N GLU A 103 7.08 -1.07 1.38
CA GLU A 103 6.41 0.05 2.02
C GLU A 103 6.45 -0.13 3.54
N THR A 104 6.70 0.96 4.26
CA THR A 104 6.69 0.90 5.72
C THR A 104 5.33 0.44 6.23
N THR A 105 5.35 -0.54 7.12
CA THR A 105 4.15 -1.10 7.74
C THR A 105 3.80 -0.42 9.06
N ALA A 106 4.69 0.42 9.57
CA ALA A 106 4.51 1.11 10.83
C ALA A 106 3.43 2.20 10.72
N ALA A 107 2.25 1.95 11.29
CA ALA A 107 1.09 2.84 11.17
C ALA A 107 1.15 4.06 12.10
N ALA A 108 1.91 4.01 13.18
CA ALA A 108 1.89 5.02 14.25
C ALA A 108 2.78 6.24 13.98
N GLY A 109 2.54 6.95 12.89
CA GLY A 109 3.17 8.26 12.68
C GLY A 109 4.65 8.23 12.28
N ALA A 110 5.21 7.05 12.01
CA ALA A 110 6.50 6.96 11.39
C ALA A 110 6.44 7.68 10.03
N THR A 111 7.20 8.73 9.88
CA THR A 111 7.45 9.31 8.57
C THR A 111 8.23 8.26 7.81
N GLY A 112 7.58 7.67 6.77
CA GLY A 112 8.22 6.63 5.98
C GLY A 112 9.50 7.18 5.38
N THR A 113 10.60 6.65 5.84
CA THR A 113 11.94 7.01 5.35
C THR A 113 12.31 6.19 4.12
N LEU A 114 11.53 5.14 3.83
CA LEU A 114 11.75 4.31 2.65
C LEU A 114 11.49 5.11 1.37
N THR A 115 12.44 5.12 0.48
CA THR A 115 12.28 5.73 -0.83
C THR A 115 11.28 4.91 -1.64
N LYS A 116 10.08 5.47 -1.81
CA LYS A 116 9.03 4.88 -2.63
C LYS A 116 8.87 5.71 -3.90
N PRO A 117 9.32 5.20 -5.06
CA PRO A 117 9.11 5.90 -6.32
C PRO A 117 7.63 6.11 -6.59
N ALA A 118 7.26 7.32 -6.99
CA ALA A 118 5.87 7.63 -7.30
C ALA A 118 5.42 6.92 -8.57
N MET A 119 4.38 6.08 -8.44
CA MET A 119 3.68 5.44 -9.54
C MET A 119 2.28 6.05 -9.62
N THR A 120 2.07 7.03 -10.49
CA THR A 120 0.78 7.73 -10.57
C THR A 120 -0.30 6.91 -11.25
N GLU A 121 0.04 6.09 -12.21
CA GLU A 121 -0.83 5.13 -12.89
C GLU A 121 0.06 4.04 -13.43
N SER A 122 -0.34 2.80 -13.27
CA SER A 122 0.48 1.67 -13.65
C SER A 122 -0.33 0.49 -14.14
N LEU A 123 0.28 -0.27 -15.04
CA LEU A 123 -0.16 -1.59 -15.41
C LEU A 123 0.74 -2.61 -14.71
N MET A 124 0.17 -3.44 -13.87
CA MET A 124 0.87 -4.53 -13.20
C MET A 124 0.47 -5.89 -13.77
N VAL A 125 1.45 -6.76 -13.92
CA VAL A 125 1.25 -8.17 -14.29
C VAL A 125 1.97 -9.04 -13.28
N THR A 126 1.24 -10.00 -12.71
CA THR A 126 1.76 -10.96 -11.73
C THR A 126 1.67 -12.38 -12.29
N SER A 127 2.72 -13.17 -12.11
CA SER A 127 2.77 -14.59 -12.48
C SER A 127 3.48 -15.39 -11.40
N GLY A 128 2.73 -16.10 -10.57
CA GLY A 128 3.28 -16.80 -9.41
C GLY A 128 4.02 -15.83 -8.48
N ALA A 129 5.30 -16.07 -8.27
CA ALA A 129 6.17 -15.29 -7.39
C ALA A 129 6.69 -13.98 -8.01
N ALA A 130 6.52 -13.78 -9.32
CA ALA A 130 7.07 -12.63 -10.04
C ALA A 130 5.98 -11.61 -10.38
N SER A 131 6.29 -10.33 -10.20
CA SER A 131 5.45 -9.21 -10.58
C SER A 131 6.25 -8.16 -11.35
N VAL A 132 5.62 -7.54 -12.34
CA VAL A 132 6.18 -6.41 -13.09
C VAL A 132 5.13 -5.33 -13.16
N ALA A 133 5.50 -4.09 -12.88
CA ALA A 133 4.64 -2.93 -13.04
C ALA A 133 5.27 -1.88 -13.96
N ILE A 134 4.45 -1.28 -14.82
CA ILE A 134 4.84 -0.25 -15.76
C ILE A 134 4.10 1.02 -15.39
N GLY A 135 4.81 2.00 -14.84
CA GLY A 135 4.27 3.31 -14.50
C GLY A 135 4.09 4.18 -15.75
N LEU A 136 2.98 4.90 -15.81
CA LEU A 136 2.62 5.77 -16.91
C LEU A 136 2.60 7.23 -16.42
N SER A 137 3.28 8.14 -17.12
CA SER A 137 3.42 9.53 -16.70
C SER A 137 2.18 10.38 -16.94
N SER A 138 1.43 10.13 -17.98
CA SER A 138 0.15 10.76 -18.31
C SER A 138 -0.48 10.11 -19.54
N TYR A 139 -1.80 9.96 -19.55
CA TYR A 139 -2.53 9.50 -20.73
C TYR A 139 -3.65 10.48 -21.14
N THR A 140 -3.66 11.70 -20.60
CA THR A 140 -4.77 12.64 -20.82
C THR A 140 -4.65 13.49 -22.07
N THR A 141 -3.46 13.61 -22.64
CA THR A 141 -3.21 14.53 -23.78
C THR A 141 -2.44 13.92 -24.95
N ASP A 142 -1.67 12.84 -24.71
CA ASP A 142 -0.85 12.19 -25.72
C ASP A 142 -0.68 10.69 -25.41
N ILE A 143 0.13 10.00 -26.21
CA ILE A 143 0.50 8.61 -25.96
C ILE A 143 1.19 8.55 -24.61
N ALA A 144 0.66 7.73 -23.69
CA ALA A 144 1.23 7.54 -22.36
C ALA A 144 2.73 7.18 -22.45
N GLU A 145 3.55 7.95 -21.79
CA GLU A 145 4.96 7.66 -21.69
C GLU A 145 5.23 6.78 -20.47
N VAL A 146 6.09 5.78 -20.65
CA VAL A 146 6.56 4.97 -19.52
C VAL A 146 7.47 5.81 -18.65
N SER A 147 7.05 6.06 -17.40
CA SER A 147 7.83 6.79 -16.41
C SER A 147 8.77 5.88 -15.63
N ASN A 148 8.22 4.79 -15.12
CA ASN A 148 8.89 3.83 -14.27
C ASN A 148 8.67 2.41 -14.76
N LEU A 149 9.63 1.54 -14.45
CA LEU A 149 9.52 0.11 -14.64
C LEU A 149 9.91 -0.57 -13.33
N GLN A 150 8.98 -1.29 -12.72
CA GLN A 150 9.24 -2.02 -11.48
C GLN A 150 9.18 -3.52 -11.71
N GLY A 151 9.98 -4.25 -10.94
CA GLY A 151 9.95 -5.69 -10.86
C GLY A 151 10.09 -6.15 -9.41
N ALA A 152 9.38 -7.20 -9.05
CA ALA A 152 9.51 -7.86 -7.76
C ALA A 152 9.47 -9.38 -7.92
N TYR A 153 10.16 -10.06 -7.02
CA TYR A 153 10.14 -11.51 -6.90
C TYR A 153 10.09 -11.90 -5.44
N THR A 154 9.07 -12.66 -5.05
CA THR A 154 8.89 -13.18 -3.71
C THR A 154 9.22 -14.66 -3.67
N MET A 155 10.04 -15.07 -2.73
CA MET A 155 10.47 -16.43 -2.54
C MET A 155 10.10 -16.91 -1.12
N ASP A 156 9.39 -18.00 -1.02
CA ASP A 156 9.19 -18.71 0.24
C ASP A 156 10.50 -19.44 0.60
N ALA A 157 11.17 -19.00 1.66
CA ALA A 157 12.37 -19.63 2.20
C ALA A 157 12.06 -20.66 3.30
N GLY A 158 10.79 -21.01 3.51
CA GLY A 158 10.30 -22.00 4.48
C GLY A 158 10.16 -21.46 5.90
N ILE A 159 11.00 -20.52 6.31
CA ILE A 159 10.93 -19.85 7.63
C ILE A 159 10.51 -18.38 7.50
N ALA A 160 10.52 -17.86 6.29
CA ALA A 160 10.21 -16.47 5.96
C ALA A 160 9.89 -16.34 4.48
N ASP A 161 9.12 -15.32 4.12
CA ASP A 161 9.02 -14.84 2.76
C ASP A 161 10.09 -13.77 2.53
N VAL A 162 10.80 -13.89 1.41
CA VAL A 162 11.82 -12.93 1.00
C VAL A 162 11.43 -12.32 -0.33
N THR A 163 11.21 -11.02 -0.35
CA THR A 163 10.93 -10.27 -1.57
C THR A 163 12.13 -9.40 -1.94
N ALA A 164 12.53 -9.47 -3.19
CA ALA A 164 13.46 -8.53 -3.80
C ALA A 164 12.73 -7.72 -4.86
N SER A 165 12.93 -6.42 -4.88
CA SER A 165 12.29 -5.52 -5.83
C SER A 165 13.27 -4.51 -6.41
N VAL A 166 12.93 -3.96 -7.55
CA VAL A 166 13.69 -2.89 -8.21
C VAL A 166 12.73 -1.94 -8.91
N ASP A 167 12.97 -0.65 -8.79
CA ASP A 167 12.38 0.39 -9.62
C ASP A 167 13.44 1.01 -10.53
N TYR A 168 13.08 1.21 -11.78
CA TYR A 168 13.87 1.99 -12.73
C TYR A 168 13.07 3.19 -13.21
N ASN A 169 13.50 4.39 -12.82
CA ASN A 169 12.95 5.63 -13.34
C ASN A 169 13.59 5.97 -14.70
N ARG A 170 12.80 5.94 -15.75
CA ARG A 170 13.27 6.15 -17.12
C ARG A 170 13.73 7.58 -17.38
N THR A 171 13.14 8.56 -16.70
CA THR A 171 13.44 9.98 -16.90
C THR A 171 14.77 10.37 -16.24
N SER A 172 14.95 10.04 -14.98
CA SER A 172 16.19 10.31 -14.25
C SER A 172 17.27 9.27 -14.51
N LYS A 173 16.92 8.09 -15.06
CA LYS A 173 17.78 6.90 -15.23
C LYS A 173 18.31 6.36 -13.91
N ASN A 174 17.55 6.56 -12.87
CA ASN A 174 17.86 6.13 -11.51
C ASN A 174 17.26 4.77 -11.21
N TYR A 175 17.90 4.02 -10.28
CA TYR A 175 17.44 2.76 -9.74
C TYR A 175 17.23 2.87 -8.24
N VAL A 176 16.10 2.32 -7.78
CA VAL A 176 15.86 2.05 -6.35
C VAL A 176 15.72 0.55 -6.18
N TRP A 177 16.48 -0.01 -5.25
CA TRP A 177 16.41 -1.43 -4.89
C TRP A 177 15.64 -1.58 -3.60
N GLY A 178 14.84 -2.63 -3.50
CA GLY A 178 14.10 -2.97 -2.31
C GLY A 178 14.32 -4.42 -1.91
N GLY A 179 14.29 -4.67 -0.61
CA GLY A 179 14.29 -6.00 -0.04
C GLY A 179 13.38 -6.06 1.16
N GLU A 180 12.63 -7.15 1.28
CA GLU A 180 11.73 -7.41 2.39
C GLU A 180 11.93 -8.84 2.88
N VAL A 181 11.93 -9.00 4.18
CA VAL A 181 11.82 -10.30 4.84
C VAL A 181 10.65 -10.24 5.78
N SER A 182 9.68 -11.11 5.60
CA SER A 182 8.45 -11.15 6.41
C SER A 182 8.13 -12.58 6.86
N GLY A 183 7.24 -12.71 7.83
CA GLY A 183 6.75 -14.00 8.29
C GLY A 183 7.72 -14.83 9.12
N ILE A 184 8.81 -14.26 9.65
CA ILE A 184 9.69 -14.98 10.57
C ILE A 184 8.96 -15.21 11.88
N ASN A 185 8.51 -16.45 12.09
CA ASN A 185 7.79 -16.82 13.30
C ASN A 185 8.72 -17.26 14.42
N ALA A 186 8.74 -16.54 15.52
CA ALA A 186 9.48 -16.85 16.74
C ALA A 186 8.51 -17.07 17.92
N GLY A 187 7.80 -18.19 17.89
CA GLY A 187 6.78 -18.53 18.89
C GLY A 187 5.50 -17.68 18.73
N SER A 188 5.29 -16.76 19.67
CA SER A 188 4.16 -15.82 19.62
C SER A 188 4.49 -14.48 18.94
N LEU A 189 5.68 -14.37 18.41
CA LEU A 189 6.18 -13.16 17.74
C LEU A 189 6.38 -13.45 16.26
N GLU A 190 6.07 -12.47 15.43
CA GLU A 190 6.45 -12.42 14.02
C GLU A 190 7.40 -11.26 13.82
N VAL A 191 8.50 -11.51 13.12
CA VAL A 191 9.53 -10.50 12.83
C VAL A 191 9.58 -10.23 11.34
N GLY A 192 9.65 -8.96 10.99
CA GLY A 192 9.83 -8.49 9.62
C GLY A 192 10.92 -7.44 9.50
N SER A 193 11.43 -7.25 8.30
CA SER A 193 12.36 -6.17 7.99
C SER A 193 12.24 -5.73 6.54
N LEU A 194 12.42 -4.44 6.31
CA LEU A 194 12.46 -3.81 5.00
C LEU A 194 13.78 -3.07 4.82
N LEU A 195 14.27 -2.99 3.60
CA LEU A 195 15.43 -2.23 3.23
C LEU A 195 15.23 -1.63 1.83
N THR A 196 15.55 -0.36 1.63
CA THR A 196 15.64 0.23 0.30
C THR A 196 16.98 0.91 0.10
N TYR A 197 17.42 0.99 -1.16
CA TYR A 197 18.62 1.70 -1.57
C TYR A 197 18.33 2.52 -2.82
N ASP A 198 18.48 3.83 -2.73
CA ASP A 198 18.42 4.75 -3.86
C ASP A 198 19.83 5.00 -4.40
N ASN A 199 20.05 4.62 -5.65
CA ASN A 199 21.37 4.72 -6.28
C ASN A 199 21.76 6.17 -6.65
N ASP A 200 20.80 7.06 -6.85
CA ASP A 200 21.06 8.47 -7.19
C ASP A 200 21.44 9.26 -5.93
N ALA A 201 20.68 9.10 -4.89
CA ALA A 201 20.96 9.70 -3.59
C ALA A 201 22.10 8.98 -2.85
N ASN A 202 22.49 7.76 -3.25
CA ASN A 202 23.40 6.88 -2.51
C ASN A 202 22.94 6.69 -1.07
N HIS A 203 21.66 6.37 -0.89
CA HIS A 203 20.92 6.48 0.36
C HIS A 203 20.24 5.16 0.70
N TRP A 204 20.40 4.71 1.95
CA TRP A 204 19.73 3.54 2.52
C TRP A 204 18.63 3.95 3.48
N ALA A 205 17.49 3.27 3.39
CA ALA A 205 16.45 3.37 4.38
C ALA A 205 16.00 1.96 4.82
N TYR A 206 15.59 1.83 6.07
CA TYR A 206 15.29 0.54 6.68
C TYR A 206 14.12 0.60 7.66
N GLU A 207 13.47 -0.55 7.84
CA GLU A 207 12.50 -0.79 8.90
C GLU A 207 12.69 -2.20 9.46
N GLY A 208 12.53 -2.33 10.76
CA GLY A 208 12.40 -3.60 11.45
C GLY A 208 11.13 -3.62 12.28
N THR A 209 10.36 -4.70 12.22
CA THR A 209 9.08 -4.86 12.93
C THR A 209 9.06 -6.13 13.76
N VAL A 210 8.37 -6.07 14.89
CA VAL A 210 8.04 -7.22 15.72
C VAL A 210 6.56 -7.14 16.06
N ASN A 211 5.80 -8.11 15.59
CA ASN A 211 4.37 -8.25 15.81
C ASN A 211 4.11 -9.35 16.83
N ALA A 212 3.29 -9.08 17.82
CA ALA A 212 2.83 -10.08 18.76
C ALA A 212 1.38 -10.50 18.47
N ASN A 213 1.05 -11.75 18.72
CA ASN A 213 -0.28 -12.32 18.44
C ASN A 213 -1.45 -11.63 19.18
N ASN A 214 -1.18 -10.71 20.08
CA ASN A 214 -2.19 -9.93 20.82
C ASN A 214 -2.48 -8.55 20.19
N GLY A 215 -2.02 -8.30 18.96
CA GLY A 215 -2.21 -7.03 18.26
C GLY A 215 -1.19 -5.94 18.63
N LEU A 216 -0.13 -6.27 19.37
CA LEU A 216 0.94 -5.34 19.67
C LEU A 216 2.02 -5.43 18.60
N THR A 217 2.37 -4.31 18.00
CA THR A 217 3.50 -4.15 17.07
C THR A 217 4.51 -3.19 17.66
N ALA A 218 5.78 -3.53 17.61
CA ALA A 218 6.89 -2.62 17.86
C ALA A 218 7.72 -2.48 16.58
N TYR A 219 8.27 -1.30 16.34
CA TYR A 219 9.08 -1.03 15.15
C TYR A 219 10.24 -0.08 15.41
N ILE A 220 11.23 -0.18 14.55
CA ILE A 220 12.31 0.78 14.40
C ILE A 220 12.50 1.06 12.91
N ASN A 221 12.59 2.32 12.53
CA ASN A 221 12.94 2.70 11.16
C ASN A 221 13.88 3.91 11.13
N GLY A 222 14.52 4.09 10.01
CA GLY A 222 15.45 5.19 9.79
C GLY A 222 16.05 5.17 8.40
N ASP A 223 16.82 6.20 8.12
CA ASP A 223 17.60 6.32 6.91
C ASP A 223 19.03 6.79 7.21
N GLU A 224 19.90 6.70 6.22
CA GLU A 224 21.32 7.02 6.37
C GLU A 224 21.60 8.53 6.34
N ASP A 225 20.83 9.30 5.57
CA ASP A 225 21.14 10.72 5.32
C ASP A 225 20.74 11.63 6.48
N ASP A 226 19.54 11.41 7.02
CA ASP A 226 19.00 12.26 8.08
C ASP A 226 19.27 11.69 9.48
N MET A 227 19.82 10.47 9.58
CA MET A 227 19.90 9.72 10.83
C MET A 227 18.56 9.72 11.59
N SER A 228 17.45 9.96 10.91
CA SER A 228 16.14 9.92 11.51
C SER A 228 15.83 8.50 11.88
N GLN A 229 15.98 8.23 13.17
CA GLN A 229 15.64 6.95 13.75
C GLN A 229 14.38 7.13 14.56
N ASN A 230 13.36 6.39 14.16
CA ASN A 230 12.12 6.35 14.90
C ASN A 230 12.01 4.99 15.57
N ILE A 231 11.57 5.03 16.83
CA ILE A 231 11.17 3.84 17.58
C ILE A 231 9.73 4.04 17.97
N GLY A 232 8.90 3.04 17.70
CA GLY A 232 7.50 3.16 18.03
C GLY A 232 6.85 1.84 18.34
N GLY A 233 5.60 1.92 18.67
CA GLY A 233 4.75 0.77 18.87
C GLY A 233 3.29 1.14 18.75
N GLU A 234 2.51 0.17 18.36
CA GLU A 234 1.07 0.30 18.26
C GLU A 234 0.36 -0.93 18.80
N HIS A 235 -0.87 -0.73 19.20
CA HIS A 235 -1.74 -1.80 19.66
C HIS A 235 -3.07 -1.70 18.95
N VAL A 236 -3.45 -2.79 18.27
CA VAL A 236 -4.72 -2.95 17.59
C VAL A 236 -5.65 -3.77 18.46
N MET A 237 -6.84 -3.26 18.74
CA MET A 237 -7.86 -3.95 19.51
C MET A 237 -9.24 -3.86 18.84
N SER A 238 -10.00 -4.94 18.90
CA SER A 238 -11.38 -4.96 18.40
C SER A 238 -12.33 -4.44 19.47
N ILE A 239 -13.15 -3.46 19.14
CA ILE A 239 -14.17 -2.88 20.03
C ILE A 239 -15.51 -2.82 19.30
N ALA A 240 -16.46 -3.67 19.69
CA ALA A 240 -17.84 -3.63 19.20
C ALA A 240 -17.99 -3.63 17.66
N GLY A 241 -17.11 -4.36 16.94
CA GLY A 241 -17.13 -4.46 15.48
C GLY A 241 -16.29 -3.41 14.76
N ALA A 242 -15.61 -2.55 15.51
CA ALA A 242 -14.58 -1.66 15.02
C ALA A 242 -13.20 -2.13 15.46
N GLU A 243 -12.16 -1.71 14.74
CA GLU A 243 -10.75 -1.85 15.14
C GLU A 243 -10.24 -0.48 15.62
N LEU A 244 -9.78 -0.43 16.86
CA LEU A 244 -9.10 0.72 17.43
C LEU A 244 -7.60 0.46 17.41
N THR A 245 -6.85 1.28 16.71
CA THR A 245 -5.37 1.30 16.75
C THR A 245 -4.93 2.48 17.57
N SER A 246 -4.08 2.24 18.56
CA SER A 246 -3.41 3.28 19.34
C SER A 246 -1.91 3.09 19.23
N GLY A 247 -1.19 4.14 18.90
CA GLY A 247 0.25 4.06 18.67
C GLY A 247 0.99 5.27 19.17
N ILE A 248 2.29 5.11 19.24
CA ILE A 248 3.24 6.12 19.68
C ILE A 248 4.51 5.99 18.85
N ASN A 249 4.99 7.11 18.34
CA ASN A 249 6.28 7.21 17.67
C ASN A 249 7.18 8.16 18.44
N TYR A 250 8.43 7.78 18.63
CA TYR A 250 9.47 8.61 19.20
C TYR A 250 10.60 8.80 18.19
N ASP A 251 10.80 10.05 17.77
CA ASP A 251 11.91 10.44 16.90
C ASP A 251 13.15 10.68 17.78
N LEU A 252 14.19 9.89 17.54
CA LEU A 252 15.43 9.94 18.31
C LEU A 252 16.30 11.18 18.02
N ASN A 253 16.06 11.86 16.89
CA ASN A 253 16.85 13.05 16.52
C ASN A 253 16.23 14.33 17.08
N THR A 254 14.92 14.46 16.94
CA THR A 254 14.19 15.65 17.44
C THR A 254 13.74 15.49 18.87
N GLU A 255 13.82 14.27 19.43
CA GLU A 255 13.30 13.91 20.75
C GLU A 255 11.78 14.12 20.86
N ASP A 256 11.08 14.12 19.73
CA ASP A 256 9.64 14.34 19.67
C ASP A 256 8.86 13.02 19.83
N LEU A 257 7.77 13.11 20.59
CA LEU A 257 6.84 12.02 20.80
C LEU A 257 5.53 12.31 20.09
N THR A 258 5.15 11.46 19.12
CA THR A 258 3.93 11.63 18.33
C THR A 258 2.94 10.50 18.63
N PRO A 259 1.84 10.77 19.35
CA PRO A 259 0.76 9.82 19.52
C PRO A 259 -0.16 9.79 18.30
N LYS A 260 -0.69 8.60 18.00
CA LYS A 260 -1.69 8.38 16.96
C LYS A 260 -2.83 7.52 17.48
N VAL A 261 -4.05 7.84 17.09
CA VAL A 261 -5.23 7.00 17.31
C VAL A 261 -5.99 6.87 15.99
N SER A 262 -6.33 5.65 15.61
CA SER A 262 -7.12 5.34 14.43
C SER A 262 -8.30 4.45 14.80
N LEU A 263 -9.44 4.68 14.18
CA LEU A 263 -10.64 3.87 14.35
C LEU A 263 -11.13 3.43 12.96
N SER A 264 -11.21 2.13 12.76
CA SER A 264 -11.65 1.52 11.49
C SER A 264 -12.94 0.73 11.68
N PHE A 265 -13.92 0.98 10.83
CA PHE A 265 -15.17 0.24 10.76
C PHE A 265 -15.20 -0.55 9.44
N LYS A 266 -15.22 -1.88 9.51
CA LYS A 266 -15.36 -2.77 8.35
C LYS A 266 -16.83 -3.14 8.12
N PHE A 267 -17.27 -3.23 6.86
CA PHE A 267 -18.63 -3.60 6.44
C PHE A 267 -18.62 -4.50 5.21
#